data_302c09487fe64483dd8aec3de42aa0ee
#
_entry.id   302c09487fe64483dd8aec3de42aa0ee
#
_cell.length_a   1.000
_cell.length_b   1.000
_cell.length_c   1.000
_cell.angle_alpha   90.00
_cell.angle_beta   90.00
_cell.angle_gamma   90.00
#
_symmetry.space_group_name_H-M   'P 1'
#
loop_
_entity.id
_entity.type
_entity.pdbx_description
1 polymer ?
#
loop_
_entity_poly.entity_id
_entity_poly.type
_entity_poly.pdbx_seq_one_letter_code
_entity_poly.pdbx_strand_id
1 'polypeptide(L)'
;MNLTATDLLAIERDNADHLLDKGAYYYGEGQYAEAVEYYRLAAAMGSAQAIANLGYCYLYGRELEANLSQAIAYFKIAADRRNVDAAYKLGDIYSNPRWGVEDKELAN
;
A
#
# COMPACT_ATOMS: atom_id res chain seq x y z
N MET A 1 -16.10 -4.24 8.74
CA MET A 1 -16.27 -3.12 7.80
C MET A 1 -17.62 -3.18 7.14
N ASN A 2 -18.31 -2.04 7.07
CA ASN A 2 -19.64 -1.96 6.45
C ASN A 2 -19.47 -1.47 4.99
N LEU A 3 -19.60 -2.39 4.05
CA LEU A 3 -19.56 -2.05 2.64
C LEU A 3 -20.88 -1.41 2.21
N THR A 4 -20.79 -0.31 1.48
CA THR A 4 -21.97 0.33 0.90
C THR A 4 -22.41 -0.41 -0.36
N ALA A 5 -23.63 -0.12 -0.83
CA ALA A 5 -24.10 -0.69 -2.10
C ALA A 5 -23.16 -0.33 -3.26
N THR A 6 -22.63 0.90 -3.25
CA THR A 6 -21.67 1.33 -4.27
C THR A 6 -20.38 0.53 -4.21
N ASP A 7 -19.89 0.22 -3.00
CA ASP A 7 -18.72 -0.61 -2.82
C ASP A 7 -18.93 -2.02 -3.38
N LEU A 8 -20.08 -2.63 -3.07
CA LEU A 8 -20.40 -3.97 -3.56
C LEU A 8 -20.50 -4.00 -5.08
N LEU A 9 -21.07 -2.96 -5.67
CA LEU A 9 -21.15 -2.83 -7.11
C LEU A 9 -19.77 -2.69 -7.74
N ALA A 10 -18.86 -1.95 -7.10
CA ALA A 10 -17.49 -1.80 -7.56
C ALA A 10 -16.75 -3.15 -7.56
N ILE A 11 -16.96 -3.95 -6.51
CA ILE A 11 -16.37 -5.30 -6.44
C ILE A 11 -16.90 -6.17 -7.57
N GLU A 12 -18.22 -6.16 -7.78
CA GLU A 12 -18.88 -6.95 -8.83
C GLU A 12 -18.36 -6.57 -10.23
N ARG A 13 -18.09 -5.27 -10.45
CA ARG A 13 -17.59 -4.75 -11.73
C ARG A 13 -16.08 -4.72 -11.84
N ASP A 14 -15.38 -5.30 -10.88
CA ASP A 14 -13.92 -5.30 -10.83
C ASP A 14 -13.32 -3.90 -10.89
N ASN A 15 -13.95 -2.96 -10.22
CA ASN A 15 -13.53 -1.56 -10.17
C ASN A 15 -12.70 -1.30 -8.91
N ALA A 16 -11.43 -1.69 -8.95
CA ALA A 16 -10.52 -1.51 -7.83
C ALA A 16 -10.28 -0.03 -7.49
N ASP A 17 -10.33 0.84 -8.49
CA ASP A 17 -10.07 2.27 -8.29
C ASP A 17 -11.09 2.92 -7.35
N HIS A 18 -12.35 2.50 -7.39
CA HIS A 18 -13.35 3.00 -6.45
C HIS A 18 -12.94 2.70 -5.01
N LEU A 19 -12.48 1.47 -4.75
CA LEU A 19 -12.08 1.06 -3.41
C LEU A 19 -10.75 1.71 -2.99
N LEU A 20 -9.83 1.87 -3.93
CA LEU A 20 -8.60 2.62 -3.70
C LEU A 20 -8.88 4.05 -3.28
N ASP A 21 -9.77 4.74 -4.00
CA ASP A 21 -10.13 6.12 -3.70
C ASP A 21 -10.78 6.26 -2.33
N LYS A 22 -11.64 5.32 -1.94
CA LYS A 22 -12.23 5.32 -0.60
C LYS A 22 -11.18 5.09 0.48
N GLY A 23 -10.23 4.18 0.23
CA GLY A 23 -9.11 3.99 1.15
C GLY A 23 -8.30 5.27 1.34
N ALA A 24 -8.00 5.95 0.24
CA ALA A 24 -7.26 7.21 0.29
C ALA A 24 -8.05 8.30 1.04
N TYR A 25 -9.36 8.36 0.84
CA TYR A 25 -10.21 9.28 1.58
C TYR A 25 -10.11 9.06 3.09
N TYR A 26 -10.29 7.81 3.53
CA TYR A 26 -10.23 7.49 4.96
C TYR A 26 -8.83 7.71 5.53
N TYR A 27 -7.79 7.42 4.75
CA TYR A 27 -6.42 7.68 5.17
C TYR A 27 -6.22 9.19 5.43
N GLY A 28 -6.70 10.03 4.52
CA GLY A 28 -6.63 11.48 4.67
C GLY A 28 -7.39 12.01 5.88
N GLU A 29 -8.46 11.31 6.28
CA GLU A 29 -9.25 11.66 7.46
C GLU A 29 -8.65 11.09 8.76
N GLY A 30 -7.54 10.38 8.68
CA GLY A 30 -6.93 9.75 9.84
C GLY A 30 -7.63 8.48 10.30
N GLN A 31 -8.57 7.98 9.52
CA GLN A 31 -9.30 6.74 9.81
C GLN A 31 -8.56 5.57 9.17
N TYR A 32 -7.44 5.19 9.79
CA TYR A 32 -6.51 4.24 9.19
C TYR A 32 -7.05 2.81 9.16
N ALA A 33 -7.91 2.44 10.11
CA ALA A 33 -8.51 1.11 10.12
C ALA A 33 -9.36 0.88 8.87
N GLU A 34 -10.22 1.85 8.54
CA GLU A 34 -11.05 1.81 7.34
C GLU A 34 -10.18 1.86 6.09
N ALA A 35 -9.17 2.74 6.08
CA ALA A 35 -8.26 2.87 4.94
C ALA A 35 -7.60 1.54 4.61
N VAL A 36 -7.05 0.85 5.61
CA VAL A 36 -6.36 -0.43 5.42
C VAL A 36 -7.31 -1.46 4.83
N GLU A 37 -8.55 -1.51 5.31
CA GLU A 37 -9.53 -2.49 4.81
C GLU A 37 -9.86 -2.24 3.33
N TYR A 38 -10.08 -0.99 2.95
CA TYR A 38 -10.32 -0.65 1.54
C TYR A 38 -9.10 -0.92 0.68
N TYR A 39 -7.89 -0.61 1.17
CA TYR A 39 -6.67 -0.93 0.43
C TYR A 39 -6.50 -2.43 0.24
N ARG A 40 -6.84 -3.25 1.24
CA ARG A 40 -6.76 -4.71 1.10
C ARG A 40 -7.72 -5.23 0.04
N LEU A 41 -8.94 -4.69 0.00
CA LEU A 41 -9.90 -5.06 -1.04
C LEU A 41 -9.39 -4.68 -2.43
N ALA A 42 -8.92 -3.44 -2.59
CA ALA A 42 -8.39 -2.97 -3.87
C ALA A 42 -7.16 -3.76 -4.30
N ALA A 43 -6.27 -4.07 -3.35
CA ALA A 43 -5.07 -4.86 -3.62
C ALA A 43 -5.43 -6.29 -4.08
N ALA A 44 -6.43 -6.90 -3.43
CA ALA A 44 -6.92 -8.22 -3.82
C ALA A 44 -7.50 -8.22 -5.24
N MET A 45 -7.98 -7.08 -5.69
CA MET A 45 -8.51 -6.89 -7.06
C MET A 45 -7.42 -6.47 -8.05
N GLY A 46 -6.17 -6.43 -7.64
CA GLY A 46 -5.04 -6.18 -8.53
C GLY A 46 -4.50 -4.76 -8.55
N SER A 47 -4.97 -3.87 -7.67
CA SER A 47 -4.48 -2.48 -7.64
C SER A 47 -3.05 -2.42 -7.12
N ALA A 48 -2.10 -2.11 -7.98
CA ALA A 48 -0.71 -1.92 -7.58
C ALA A 48 -0.55 -0.73 -6.63
N GLN A 49 -1.31 0.33 -6.83
CA GLN A 49 -1.27 1.49 -5.93
C GLN A 49 -1.78 1.14 -4.53
N ALA A 50 -2.82 0.30 -4.43
CA ALA A 50 -3.29 -0.16 -3.12
C ALA A 50 -2.23 -1.00 -2.40
N ILE A 51 -1.52 -1.85 -3.15
CA ILE A 51 -0.40 -2.63 -2.60
C ILE A 51 0.69 -1.70 -2.06
N ALA A 52 1.07 -0.67 -2.83
CA ALA A 52 2.03 0.33 -2.39
C ALA A 52 1.54 1.07 -1.13
N ASN A 53 0.26 1.43 -1.10
CA ASN A 53 -0.32 2.13 0.05
C ASN A 53 -0.30 1.27 1.31
N LEU A 54 -0.53 -0.04 1.19
CA LEU A 54 -0.35 -0.97 2.32
C LEU A 54 1.11 -0.98 2.78
N GLY A 55 2.06 -0.93 1.84
CA GLY A 55 3.48 -0.79 2.15
C GLY A 55 3.74 0.44 3.02
N TYR A 56 3.15 1.58 2.68
CA TYR A 56 3.26 2.80 3.49
C TYR A 56 2.65 2.62 4.88
N CYS A 57 1.51 1.91 4.99
CA CYS A 57 0.90 1.65 6.30
C CYS A 57 1.83 0.84 7.20
N TYR A 58 2.52 -0.16 6.67
CA TYR A 58 3.52 -0.90 7.43
C TYR A 58 4.75 -0.07 7.74
N LEU A 59 5.18 0.77 6.80
CA LEU A 59 6.38 1.58 6.98
C LEU A 59 6.23 2.57 8.14
N TYR A 60 5.08 3.21 8.22
CA TYR A 60 4.81 4.26 9.20
C TYR A 60 3.96 3.80 10.38
N GLY A 61 3.57 2.55 10.43
CA GLY A 61 2.74 2.03 11.53
C GLY A 61 1.33 2.59 11.55
N ARG A 62 0.71 2.79 10.39
CA ARG A 62 -0.67 3.29 10.29
C ARG A 62 -1.64 2.12 10.40
N GLU A 63 -2.34 2.03 11.53
CA GLU A 63 -3.23 0.94 11.94
C GLU A 63 -2.49 -0.39 12.15
N LEU A 64 -1.52 -0.67 11.31
CA LEU A 64 -0.68 -1.87 11.37
C LEU A 64 0.56 -1.55 12.17
N GLU A 65 1.07 -2.52 12.93
CA GLU A 65 2.34 -2.36 13.63
C GLU A 65 3.45 -2.12 12.60
N ALA A 66 4.28 -1.10 12.84
CA ALA A 66 5.36 -0.75 11.93
C ALA A 66 6.26 -1.98 11.69
N ASN A 67 6.49 -2.30 10.43
CA ASN A 67 7.27 -3.47 10.04
C ASN A 67 7.97 -3.20 8.71
N LEU A 68 9.25 -2.87 8.79
CA LEU A 68 10.02 -2.51 7.61
C LEU A 68 10.12 -3.66 6.60
N SER A 69 10.29 -4.89 7.08
CA SER A 69 10.37 -6.06 6.19
C SER A 69 9.08 -6.25 5.39
N GLN A 70 7.93 -6.10 6.04
CA GLN A 70 6.65 -6.19 5.34
C GLN A 70 6.45 -5.02 4.38
N ALA A 71 6.84 -3.81 4.78
CA ALA A 71 6.76 -2.66 3.90
C ALA A 71 7.56 -2.90 2.62
N ILE A 72 8.79 -3.38 2.76
CA ILE A 72 9.65 -3.69 1.60
C ILE A 72 9.01 -4.74 0.72
N ALA A 73 8.43 -5.79 1.29
CA ALA A 73 7.77 -6.85 0.52
C ALA A 73 6.61 -6.29 -0.32
N TYR A 74 5.76 -5.45 0.27
CA TYR A 74 4.65 -4.82 -0.45
C TYR A 74 5.16 -3.88 -1.55
N PHE A 75 6.18 -3.08 -1.25
CA PHE A 75 6.75 -2.19 -2.27
C PHE A 75 7.37 -2.96 -3.43
N LYS A 76 8.02 -4.10 -3.16
CA LYS A 76 8.58 -4.94 -4.23
C LYS A 76 7.49 -5.48 -5.15
N ILE A 77 6.39 -5.96 -4.57
CA ILE A 77 5.26 -6.46 -5.37
C ILE A 77 4.69 -5.33 -6.24
N ALA A 78 4.47 -4.16 -5.65
CA ALA A 78 3.92 -3.03 -6.40
C ALA A 78 4.88 -2.56 -7.48
N ALA A 79 6.18 -2.49 -7.19
CA ALA A 79 7.19 -2.09 -8.17
C ALA A 79 7.27 -3.07 -9.34
N ASP A 80 7.13 -4.37 -9.08
CA ASP A 80 7.08 -5.39 -10.13
C ASP A 80 5.87 -5.20 -11.06
N ARG A 81 4.83 -4.54 -10.55
CA ARG A 81 3.64 -4.15 -11.33
C ARG A 81 3.76 -2.73 -11.88
N ARG A 82 4.98 -2.19 -11.94
CA ARG A 82 5.31 -0.89 -12.50
C ARG A 82 4.74 0.30 -11.71
N ASN A 83 4.51 0.13 -10.42
CA ASN A 83 4.13 1.24 -9.57
C ASN A 83 5.34 2.13 -9.29
N VAL A 84 5.28 3.37 -9.73
CA VAL A 84 6.40 4.32 -9.65
C VAL A 84 6.67 4.73 -8.20
N ASP A 85 5.62 4.96 -7.41
CA ASP A 85 5.76 5.35 -6.01
C ASP A 85 6.51 4.29 -5.22
N ALA A 86 6.16 3.01 -5.45
CA ALA A 86 6.82 1.89 -4.78
C ALA A 86 8.29 1.79 -5.17
N ALA A 87 8.60 1.92 -6.46
CA ALA A 87 9.97 1.86 -6.94
C ALA A 87 10.81 2.99 -6.34
N TYR A 88 10.26 4.21 -6.31
CA TYR A 88 10.92 5.36 -5.70
C TYR A 88 11.18 5.11 -4.22
N LYS A 89 10.18 4.61 -3.50
CA LYS A 89 10.31 4.38 -2.05
C LYS A 89 11.30 3.28 -1.73
N LEU A 90 11.36 2.23 -2.53
CA LEU A 90 12.40 1.22 -2.38
C LEU A 90 13.80 1.81 -2.51
N GLY A 91 14.00 2.67 -3.52
CA GLY A 91 15.26 3.37 -3.70
C GLY A 91 15.63 4.20 -2.47
N ASP A 92 14.65 4.92 -1.90
CA ASP A 92 14.85 5.69 -0.68
C ASP A 92 15.22 4.80 0.50
N ILE A 93 14.50 3.69 0.68
CA ILE A 93 14.75 2.78 1.81
C ILE A 93 16.16 2.19 1.75
N TYR A 94 16.60 1.74 0.58
CA TYR A 94 17.90 1.09 0.45
C TYR A 94 19.07 2.09 0.44
N SER A 95 18.84 3.33 0.04
CA SER A 95 19.91 4.31 -0.06
C SER A 95 20.00 5.27 1.12
N ASN A 96 18.96 5.34 1.95
CA ASN A 96 18.90 6.29 3.06
C ASN A 96 19.22 5.59 4.38
N PRO A 97 20.32 6.01 5.07
CA PRO A 97 20.73 5.37 6.33
C PRO A 97 19.66 5.40 7.42
N ARG A 98 18.71 6.32 7.35
CA ARG A 98 17.64 6.42 8.38
C ARG A 98 16.85 5.13 8.53
N TRP A 99 16.77 4.31 7.49
CA TRP A 99 16.01 3.07 7.51
C TRP A 99 16.82 1.89 8.03
N GLY A 100 18.15 2.02 8.09
CA GLY A 100 19.03 1.01 8.65
C GLY A 100 19.09 -0.29 7.85
N VAL A 101 18.74 -0.23 6.57
CA VAL A 101 18.77 -1.40 5.69
C VAL A 101 20.02 -1.33 4.83
N GLU A 102 20.83 -2.38 4.89
CA GLU A 102 21.91 -2.58 3.94
C GLU A 102 21.53 -3.73 3.02
N ASP A 103 21.38 -3.42 1.75
CA ASP A 103 21.21 -4.45 0.74
C ASP A 103 22.33 -4.29 -0.28
N LYS A 104 23.37 -5.09 -0.11
CA LYS A 104 24.55 -5.02 -0.96
C LYS A 104 24.26 -5.41 -2.40
N GLU A 105 23.25 -6.24 -2.62
CA GLU A 105 22.86 -6.62 -3.97
C GLU A 105 22.21 -5.46 -4.71
N LEU A 106 21.41 -4.65 -4.01
CA LEU A 106 20.73 -3.50 -4.60
C LEU A 106 21.59 -2.25 -4.57
N ALA A 107 22.51 -2.12 -3.62
CA ALA A 107 23.39 -0.96 -3.50
C ALA A 107 24.56 -0.99 -4.49
N ASN A 108 24.84 -2.15 -5.03
CA ASN A 108 25.95 -2.34 -5.98
C ASN A 108 25.49 -2.13 -7.42
#